data_cdf1b8eba9ec8bc49844e9f5472c147f
#
_entry.id   cdf1b8eba9ec8bc49844e9f5472c147f
#
_cell.length_a   1.000
_cell.length_b   1.000
_cell.length_c   1.000
_cell.angle_alpha   90.00
_cell.angle_beta   90.00
_cell.angle_gamma   90.00
#
_symmetry.space_group_name_H-M   'P 1'
#
loop_
_entity.id
_entity.type
_entity.pdbx_description
1 polymer ?
#
loop_
_entity_poly.entity_id
_entity_poly.type
_entity_poly.pdbx_seq_one_letter_code
_entity_poly.pdbx_strand_id
1 'polypeptide(L)'
;MQIAVITITRNNVEGLRRTITSVRCQTYADILHVIIDGDSTDGTAEVLDAERRNGTAIVETAPPAGVYDAINRGIRVALDAGADVIGLLHAGDTYASDDVVAQVAEAFDEGDVDFVYGDLHYSRAGSDKVLRYYGAAHFTPAMLRQGYAPGHPTLYLTRRAAQVAGPYDTGFRVGGDFEMWLRLFEHTELRPRYLPLDMVCMDTGGLSQRWYSRLVTNNRERLRSFRMHGLPASHLNILRHYTHVLKSFICRKQR
;
A
#
# COMPACT_ATOMS: atom_id res chain seq x y z
N MET A 1 12.58 -0.43 -17.16
CA MET A 1 11.56 0.39 -16.43
C MET A 1 11.93 0.37 -14.95
N GLN A 2 12.20 1.51 -14.34
CA GLN A 2 12.54 1.57 -12.91
C GLN A 2 11.30 1.58 -12.02
N ILE A 3 11.23 0.64 -11.07
CA ILE A 3 10.13 0.53 -10.11
C ILE A 3 10.59 1.02 -8.74
N ALA A 4 9.98 2.08 -8.23
CA ALA A 4 10.22 2.52 -6.87
C ALA A 4 9.35 1.77 -5.88
N VAL A 5 9.95 1.19 -4.85
CA VAL A 5 9.27 0.65 -3.68
C VAL A 5 9.47 1.62 -2.53
N ILE A 6 8.38 2.20 -2.04
CA ILE A 6 8.41 3.20 -0.98
C ILE A 6 8.06 2.53 0.35
N THR A 7 8.97 2.60 1.30
CA THR A 7 8.78 2.12 2.68
C THR A 7 8.69 3.30 3.63
N ILE A 8 7.58 3.42 4.34
CA ILE A 8 7.49 4.36 5.47
C ILE A 8 7.68 3.62 6.78
N THR A 9 8.43 4.20 7.71
CA THR A 9 8.72 3.61 9.02
C THR A 9 8.64 4.65 10.13
N ARG A 10 8.26 4.21 11.32
CA ARG A 10 8.42 4.95 12.57
C ARG A 10 8.40 4.00 13.76
N ASN A 11 9.51 3.94 14.48
CA ASN A 11 9.67 3.11 15.67
C ASN A 11 9.25 1.64 15.39
N ASN A 12 9.82 1.06 14.32
CA ASN A 12 9.57 -0.32 13.90
C ASN A 12 10.83 -0.92 13.25
N VAL A 13 11.96 -0.91 13.96
CA VAL A 13 13.25 -1.37 13.44
C VAL A 13 13.21 -2.81 12.92
N GLU A 14 12.60 -3.72 13.65
CA GLU A 14 12.51 -5.13 13.24
C GLU A 14 11.60 -5.34 12.03
N GLY A 15 10.49 -4.59 11.96
CA GLY A 15 9.64 -4.58 10.78
C GLY A 15 10.38 -4.03 9.56
N LEU A 16 11.12 -2.94 9.74
CA LEU A 16 11.93 -2.34 8.67
C LEU A 16 12.98 -3.32 8.13
N ARG A 17 13.70 -4.04 9.00
CA ARG A 17 14.68 -5.06 8.58
C ARG A 17 14.05 -6.14 7.70
N ARG A 18 12.87 -6.66 8.08
CA ARG A 18 12.15 -7.66 7.29
C ARG A 18 11.73 -7.11 5.93
N THR A 19 11.21 -5.89 5.88
CA THR A 19 10.81 -5.24 4.64
C THR A 19 12.00 -5.01 3.71
N ILE A 20 13.12 -4.48 4.22
CA ILE A 20 14.35 -4.29 3.43
C ILE A 20 14.83 -5.62 2.84
N THR A 21 14.84 -6.67 3.65
CA THR A 21 15.25 -8.02 3.18
C THR A 21 14.31 -8.49 2.07
N SER A 22 13.01 -8.33 2.25
CA SER A 22 12.01 -8.74 1.25
C SER A 22 12.13 -7.98 -0.07
N VAL A 23 12.44 -6.68 -0.03
CA VAL A 23 12.71 -5.89 -1.25
C VAL A 23 13.98 -6.37 -1.95
N ARG A 24 15.03 -6.66 -1.20
CA ARG A 24 16.31 -7.14 -1.75
C ARG A 24 16.24 -8.54 -2.36
N CYS A 25 15.35 -9.40 -1.86
CA CYS A 25 15.14 -10.73 -2.38
C CYS A 25 14.36 -10.75 -3.70
N GLN A 26 13.80 -9.62 -4.14
CA GLN A 26 13.06 -9.58 -5.40
C GLN A 26 13.99 -9.84 -6.60
N THR A 27 13.51 -10.65 -7.54
CA THR A 27 14.24 -11.04 -8.75
C THR A 27 14.32 -9.95 -9.81
N TYR A 28 13.49 -8.92 -9.71
CA TYR A 28 13.55 -7.77 -10.61
C TYR A 28 14.71 -6.86 -10.26
N ALA A 29 15.57 -6.58 -11.24
CA ALA A 29 16.85 -5.92 -10.98
C ALA A 29 16.77 -4.39 -10.80
N ASP A 30 15.81 -3.72 -11.46
CA ASP A 30 15.73 -2.24 -11.50
C ASP A 30 14.73 -1.70 -10.47
N ILE A 31 15.00 -2.04 -9.19
CA ILE A 31 14.23 -1.55 -8.04
C ILE A 31 14.95 -0.36 -7.40
N LEU A 32 14.24 0.76 -7.28
CA LEU A 32 14.63 1.89 -6.46
C LEU A 32 13.93 1.78 -5.09
N HIS A 33 14.67 1.45 -4.04
CA HIS A 33 14.10 1.44 -2.69
C HIS A 33 14.17 2.86 -2.09
N VAL A 34 13.03 3.42 -1.72
CA VAL A 34 12.91 4.72 -1.04
C VAL A 34 12.38 4.50 0.37
N ILE A 35 13.10 4.95 1.39
CA ILE A 35 12.71 4.77 2.79
C ILE A 35 12.50 6.14 3.43
N ILE A 36 11.30 6.37 3.97
CA ILE A 36 10.95 7.58 4.72
C ILE A 36 10.78 7.23 6.19
N ASP A 37 11.63 7.79 7.02
CA ASP A 37 11.59 7.62 8.47
C ASP A 37 10.94 8.81 9.17
N GLY A 38 9.99 8.52 10.03
CA GLY A 38 9.27 9.49 10.84
C GLY A 38 9.99 9.88 12.13
N ASP A 39 11.32 10.09 12.10
CA ASP A 39 12.16 10.45 13.24
C ASP A 39 12.08 9.38 14.35
N SER A 40 12.51 8.17 14.01
CA SER A 40 12.49 7.01 14.91
C SER A 40 13.57 7.09 15.99
N THR A 41 13.27 6.49 17.16
CA THR A 41 14.13 6.49 18.35
C THR A 41 14.44 5.08 18.88
N ASP A 42 14.15 4.02 18.09
CA ASP A 42 14.21 2.61 18.49
C ASP A 42 15.36 1.80 17.85
N GLY A 43 16.42 2.47 17.38
CA GLY A 43 17.52 1.83 16.64
C GLY A 43 17.28 1.75 15.12
N THR A 44 16.22 2.36 14.60
CA THR A 44 15.97 2.48 13.15
C THR A 44 17.10 3.26 12.46
N ALA A 45 17.65 4.29 13.11
CA ALA A 45 18.69 5.15 12.54
C ALA A 45 19.93 4.36 12.10
N GLU A 46 20.39 3.39 12.88
CA GLU A 46 21.55 2.56 12.56
C GLU A 46 21.32 1.71 11.32
N VAL A 47 20.08 1.21 11.13
CA VAL A 47 19.69 0.46 9.92
C VAL A 47 19.70 1.38 8.72
N LEU A 48 19.13 2.57 8.84
CA LEU A 48 19.06 3.55 7.76
C LEU A 48 20.44 4.05 7.35
N ASP A 49 21.35 4.24 8.30
CA ASP A 49 22.73 4.63 8.02
C ASP A 49 23.50 3.54 7.27
N ALA A 50 23.21 2.27 7.55
CA ALA A 50 23.76 1.17 6.75
C ALA A 50 23.24 1.19 5.31
N GLU A 51 21.94 1.44 5.10
CA GLU A 51 21.33 1.56 3.77
C GLU A 51 21.95 2.72 2.97
N ARG A 52 22.12 3.88 3.61
CA ARG A 52 22.77 5.06 2.98
C ARG A 52 24.21 4.75 2.57
N ARG A 53 25.02 4.17 3.47
CA ARG A 53 26.43 3.84 3.19
C ARG A 53 26.59 2.84 2.06
N ASN A 54 25.68 1.88 1.98
CA ASN A 54 25.74 0.84 0.95
C ASN A 54 25.16 1.31 -0.39
N GLY A 55 24.51 2.47 -0.44
CA GLY A 55 23.83 2.97 -1.65
C GLY A 55 22.67 2.10 -2.11
N THR A 56 22.06 1.33 -1.19
CA THR A 56 21.00 0.35 -1.50
C THR A 56 19.60 0.92 -1.41
N ALA A 57 19.46 2.12 -0.82
CA ALA A 57 18.20 2.85 -0.74
C ALA A 57 18.44 4.36 -0.69
N ILE A 58 17.47 5.13 -1.20
CA ILE A 58 17.34 6.56 -0.90
C ILE A 58 16.60 6.68 0.44
N VAL A 59 17.23 7.35 1.40
CA VAL A 59 16.66 7.47 2.76
C VAL A 59 16.46 8.94 3.12
N GLU A 60 15.22 9.30 3.46
CA GLU A 60 14.86 10.60 4.04
C GLU A 60 14.34 10.41 5.48
N THR A 61 14.81 11.24 6.41
CA THR A 61 14.28 11.31 7.78
C THR A 61 13.63 12.67 7.97
N ALA A 62 12.40 12.68 8.47
CA ALA A 62 11.64 13.90 8.68
C ALA A 62 10.75 13.80 9.93
N PRO A 63 10.47 14.91 10.64
CA PRO A 63 9.51 14.92 11.73
C PRO A 63 8.17 14.32 11.30
N PRO A 64 7.48 13.57 12.19
CA PRO A 64 6.25 12.88 11.83
C PRO A 64 5.09 13.87 11.63
N ALA A 65 4.63 14.02 10.40
CA ALA A 65 3.47 14.83 10.03
C ALA A 65 2.24 14.00 9.64
N GLY A 66 2.32 12.67 9.80
CA GLY A 66 1.27 11.71 9.46
C GLY A 66 1.69 10.72 8.39
N VAL A 67 0.94 9.62 8.29
CA VAL A 67 1.23 8.51 7.36
C VAL A 67 1.22 8.99 5.91
N TYR A 68 0.22 9.79 5.53
CA TYR A 68 0.05 10.25 4.14
C TYR A 68 1.05 11.34 3.75
N ASP A 69 1.54 12.15 4.71
CA ASP A 69 2.67 13.06 4.47
C ASP A 69 3.94 12.26 4.13
N ALA A 70 4.25 11.23 4.91
CA ALA A 70 5.40 10.37 4.65
C ALA A 70 5.29 9.64 3.29
N ILE A 71 4.10 9.14 2.93
CA ILE A 71 3.85 8.54 1.61
C ILE A 71 4.10 9.57 0.50
N ASN A 72 3.54 10.78 0.62
CA ASN A 72 3.72 11.85 -0.37
C ASN A 72 5.20 12.26 -0.54
N ARG A 73 5.95 12.28 0.55
CA ARG A 73 7.40 12.51 0.50
C ARG A 73 8.11 11.41 -0.29
N GLY A 74 7.80 10.15 0.01
CA GLY A 74 8.36 9.00 -0.70
C GLY A 74 8.02 9.02 -2.18
N ILE A 75 6.78 9.34 -2.56
CA ILE A 75 6.35 9.48 -3.96
C ILE A 75 7.16 10.58 -4.65
N ARG A 76 7.30 11.75 -4.02
CA ARG A 76 8.11 12.85 -4.58
C ARG A 76 9.56 12.43 -4.80
N VAL A 77 10.20 11.84 -3.78
CA VAL A 77 11.60 11.36 -3.88
C VAL A 77 11.75 10.34 -5.01
N ALA A 78 10.83 9.39 -5.13
CA ALA A 78 10.83 8.38 -6.19
C ALA A 78 10.68 9.01 -7.58
N LEU A 79 9.75 9.95 -7.74
CA LEU A 79 9.54 10.67 -9.01
C LEU A 79 10.74 11.54 -9.39
N ASP A 80 11.33 12.26 -8.44
CA ASP A 80 12.52 13.12 -8.66
C ASP A 80 13.74 12.26 -9.03
N ALA A 81 13.85 11.04 -8.49
CA ALA A 81 14.89 10.07 -8.84
C ALA A 81 14.68 9.38 -10.19
N GLY A 82 13.57 9.60 -10.86
CA GLY A 82 13.32 9.09 -12.23
C GLY A 82 12.45 7.84 -12.30
N ALA A 83 11.90 7.34 -11.20
CA ALA A 83 11.07 6.13 -11.21
C ALA A 83 9.90 6.22 -12.21
N ASP A 84 9.68 5.14 -12.98
CA ASP A 84 8.59 5.01 -13.94
C ASP A 84 7.30 4.54 -13.26
N VAL A 85 7.45 3.65 -12.27
CA VAL A 85 6.36 3.04 -11.51
C VAL A 85 6.64 3.16 -10.01
N ILE A 86 5.60 3.33 -9.22
CA ILE A 86 5.66 3.54 -7.77
C ILE A 86 4.74 2.53 -7.08
N GLY A 87 5.29 1.79 -6.11
CA GLY A 87 4.55 0.92 -5.18
C GLY A 87 4.88 1.24 -3.73
N LEU A 88 4.03 0.78 -2.82
CA LEU A 88 4.18 0.98 -1.37
C LEU A 88 4.35 -0.36 -0.66
N LEU A 89 5.36 -0.47 0.20
CA LEU A 89 5.55 -1.60 1.10
C LEU A 89 6.01 -1.08 2.47
N HIS A 90 5.08 -0.97 3.41
CA HIS A 90 5.36 -0.35 4.71
C HIS A 90 6.24 -1.22 5.62
N ALA A 91 6.95 -0.61 6.56
CA ALA A 91 7.78 -1.33 7.52
C ALA A 91 6.96 -2.33 8.33
N GLY A 92 7.31 -3.63 8.21
CA GLY A 92 6.61 -4.77 8.77
C GLY A 92 5.95 -5.65 7.71
N ASP A 93 5.54 -5.08 6.58
CA ASP A 93 5.00 -5.84 5.45
C ASP A 93 6.13 -6.41 4.59
N THR A 94 5.86 -7.53 3.92
CA THR A 94 6.81 -8.21 3.03
C THR A 94 6.10 -8.62 1.74
N TYR A 95 6.86 -8.81 0.68
CA TYR A 95 6.32 -9.48 -0.51
C TYR A 95 5.99 -10.94 -0.21
N ALA A 96 4.98 -11.47 -0.87
CA ALA A 96 4.54 -12.86 -0.69
C ALA A 96 5.45 -13.86 -1.40
N SER A 97 6.23 -13.41 -2.41
CA SER A 97 7.25 -14.18 -3.12
C SER A 97 8.33 -13.26 -3.68
N ASP A 98 9.45 -13.85 -4.12
CA ASP A 98 10.59 -13.08 -4.62
C ASP A 98 10.42 -12.56 -6.05
N ASP A 99 9.34 -12.90 -6.74
CA ASP A 99 9.05 -12.52 -8.13
C ASP A 99 7.88 -11.52 -8.27
N VAL A 100 7.33 -11.02 -7.16
CA VAL A 100 6.20 -10.09 -7.19
C VAL A 100 6.48 -8.86 -8.05
N VAL A 101 7.62 -8.20 -7.84
CA VAL A 101 7.97 -6.97 -8.58
C VAL A 101 8.24 -7.28 -10.05
N ALA A 102 8.77 -8.47 -10.37
CA ALA A 102 8.96 -8.91 -11.76
C ALA A 102 7.61 -9.08 -12.47
N GLN A 103 6.62 -9.72 -11.83
CA GLN A 103 5.27 -9.88 -12.38
C GLN A 103 4.53 -8.53 -12.51
N VAL A 104 4.77 -7.59 -11.60
CA VAL A 104 4.27 -6.21 -11.72
C VAL A 104 4.88 -5.51 -12.93
N ALA A 105 6.20 -5.63 -13.14
CA ALA A 105 6.90 -5.07 -14.29
C ALA A 105 6.32 -5.63 -15.61
N GLU A 106 6.18 -6.94 -15.71
CA GLU A 106 5.60 -7.62 -16.87
C GLU A 106 4.19 -7.10 -17.19
N ALA A 107 3.37 -6.87 -16.17
CA ALA A 107 2.02 -6.35 -16.37
C ALA A 107 2.00 -4.94 -16.98
N PHE A 108 2.97 -4.10 -16.68
CA PHE A 108 3.10 -2.78 -17.32
C PHE A 108 3.70 -2.87 -18.73
N ASP A 109 4.62 -3.82 -18.98
CA ASP A 109 5.25 -4.01 -20.30
C ASP A 109 4.28 -4.63 -21.31
N GLU A 110 3.33 -5.47 -20.88
CA GLU A 110 2.35 -6.13 -21.76
C GLU A 110 1.26 -5.22 -22.32
N GLY A 111 1.13 -4.00 -21.84
CA GLY A 111 0.02 -3.17 -22.31
C GLY A 111 0.00 -1.76 -21.76
N ASP A 112 -0.97 -1.03 -22.28
CA ASP A 112 -1.26 0.36 -21.95
C ASP A 112 -2.02 0.42 -20.60
N VAL A 113 -1.28 0.18 -19.50
CA VAL A 113 -1.79 0.11 -18.13
C VAL A 113 -1.24 1.27 -17.31
N ASP A 114 -2.09 1.96 -16.57
CA ASP A 114 -1.72 3.09 -15.73
C ASP A 114 -1.50 2.70 -14.28
N PHE A 115 -2.26 1.70 -13.79
CA PHE A 115 -2.03 1.15 -12.46
C PHE A 115 -2.44 -0.33 -12.37
N VAL A 116 -1.71 -1.06 -11.54
CA VAL A 116 -2.00 -2.45 -11.23
C VAL A 116 -2.32 -2.62 -9.75
N TYR A 117 -3.09 -3.65 -9.43
CA TYR A 117 -3.38 -4.08 -8.07
C TYR A 117 -3.61 -5.58 -8.02
N GLY A 118 -3.40 -6.18 -6.85
CA GLY A 118 -3.55 -7.62 -6.67
C GLY A 118 -4.15 -7.99 -5.33
N ASP A 119 -3.85 -9.19 -4.88
CA ASP A 119 -4.29 -9.76 -3.62
C ASP A 119 -3.23 -9.55 -2.53
N LEU A 120 -3.64 -9.69 -1.29
CA LEU A 120 -2.73 -9.76 -0.15
C LEU A 120 -3.26 -10.74 0.91
N HIS A 121 -2.36 -11.16 1.79
CA HIS A 121 -2.76 -11.92 2.96
C HIS A 121 -2.19 -11.31 4.26
N TYR A 122 -2.79 -11.72 5.36
CA TYR A 122 -2.34 -11.36 6.70
C TYR A 122 -1.71 -12.59 7.37
N SER A 123 -0.52 -12.41 7.96
CA SER A 123 0.14 -13.41 8.79
C SER A 123 0.71 -12.77 10.06
N ARG A 124 1.27 -13.57 10.95
CA ARG A 124 2.13 -13.06 12.03
C ARG A 124 3.58 -13.09 11.56
N ALA A 125 4.36 -12.10 11.97
CA ALA A 125 5.79 -12.07 11.69
C ALA A 125 6.46 -13.41 12.04
N GLY A 126 7.23 -13.94 11.07
CA GLY A 126 7.92 -15.23 11.23
C GLY A 126 7.01 -16.47 11.17
N SER A 127 5.78 -16.35 10.67
CA SER A 127 4.85 -17.47 10.52
C SER A 127 4.32 -17.55 9.10
N ASP A 128 4.39 -18.74 8.49
CA ASP A 128 3.80 -19.03 7.17
C ASP A 128 2.28 -19.24 7.23
N LYS A 129 1.69 -19.17 8.43
CA LYS A 129 0.25 -19.37 8.60
C LYS A 129 -0.52 -18.14 8.16
N VAL A 130 -1.25 -18.27 7.05
CA VAL A 130 -2.20 -17.27 6.60
C VAL A 130 -3.38 -17.20 7.57
N LEU A 131 -3.58 -16.02 8.17
CA LEU A 131 -4.69 -15.74 9.09
C LEU A 131 -5.92 -15.28 8.33
N ARG A 132 -5.72 -14.49 7.27
CA ARG A 132 -6.78 -13.94 6.44
C ARG A 132 -6.24 -13.69 5.04
N TYR A 133 -7.03 -14.01 4.01
CA TYR A 133 -6.75 -13.67 2.63
C TYR A 133 -7.66 -12.52 2.16
N TYR A 134 -7.10 -11.52 1.51
CA TYR A 134 -7.82 -10.36 1.01
C TYR A 134 -7.64 -10.28 -0.51
N GLY A 135 -8.54 -10.96 -1.23
CA GLY A 135 -8.51 -11.03 -2.67
C GLY A 135 -9.32 -9.93 -3.33
N ALA A 136 -8.85 -9.47 -4.48
CA ALA A 136 -9.49 -8.44 -5.29
C ALA A 136 -10.09 -8.98 -6.60
N ALA A 137 -10.08 -10.30 -6.83
CA ALA A 137 -10.58 -10.94 -8.06
C ALA A 137 -12.04 -10.59 -8.41
N HIS A 138 -12.86 -10.31 -7.40
CA HIS A 138 -14.27 -9.95 -7.57
C HIS A 138 -14.53 -8.45 -7.49
N PHE A 139 -13.47 -7.65 -7.37
CA PHE A 139 -13.60 -6.22 -7.26
C PHE A 139 -14.12 -5.63 -8.58
N THR A 140 -15.07 -4.70 -8.44
CA THR A 140 -15.52 -3.82 -9.52
C THR A 140 -15.55 -2.39 -9.01
N PRO A 141 -15.35 -1.36 -9.86
CA PRO A 141 -15.39 0.03 -9.45
C PRO A 141 -16.68 0.43 -8.72
N ALA A 142 -17.81 -0.22 -9.05
CA ALA A 142 -19.09 0.01 -8.36
C ALA A 142 -19.04 -0.35 -6.87
N MET A 143 -18.14 -1.25 -6.45
CA MET A 143 -17.97 -1.65 -5.04
C MET A 143 -17.33 -0.55 -4.19
N LEU A 144 -16.61 0.40 -4.79
CA LEU A 144 -16.13 1.60 -4.10
C LEU A 144 -17.30 2.37 -3.47
N ARG A 145 -18.45 2.47 -4.17
CA ARG A 145 -19.66 3.09 -3.62
C ARG A 145 -20.25 2.35 -2.42
N GLN A 146 -19.82 1.10 -2.20
CA GLN A 146 -20.17 0.30 -1.03
C GLN A 146 -19.08 0.32 0.04
N GLY A 147 -18.04 1.14 -0.16
CA GLY A 147 -16.92 1.27 0.75
C GLY A 147 -15.90 0.14 0.68
N TYR A 148 -15.91 -0.69 -0.35
CA TYR A 148 -14.89 -1.72 -0.58
C TYR A 148 -13.86 -1.22 -1.60
N ALA A 149 -12.58 -1.49 -1.32
CA ALA A 149 -11.46 -1.20 -2.21
C ALA A 149 -10.46 -2.36 -2.16
N PRO A 150 -9.63 -2.55 -3.18
CA PRO A 150 -8.50 -3.49 -3.12
C PRO A 150 -7.52 -3.15 -1.99
N GLY A 151 -6.63 -4.07 -1.67
CA GLY A 151 -5.61 -3.87 -0.66
C GLY A 151 -4.60 -2.78 -1.07
N HIS A 152 -4.50 -1.71 -0.31
CA HIS A 152 -3.65 -0.57 -0.64
C HIS A 152 -2.16 -0.93 -0.89
N PRO A 153 -1.51 -1.85 -0.12
CA PRO A 153 -0.11 -2.21 -0.39
C PRO A 153 0.11 -2.95 -1.72
N THR A 154 -0.95 -3.37 -2.41
CA THR A 154 -0.84 -4.02 -3.72
C THR A 154 -0.94 -3.04 -4.90
N LEU A 155 -1.12 -1.74 -4.62
CA LEU A 155 -1.27 -0.71 -5.63
C LEU A 155 0.10 -0.27 -6.18
N TYR A 156 0.27 -0.39 -7.49
CA TYR A 156 1.38 0.19 -8.24
C TYR A 156 0.86 1.17 -9.28
N LEU A 157 1.44 2.35 -9.32
CA LEU A 157 1.04 3.46 -10.18
C LEU A 157 2.17 3.80 -11.16
N THR A 158 1.87 3.98 -12.43
CA THR A 158 2.80 4.69 -13.32
C THR A 158 3.01 6.13 -12.85
N ARG A 159 4.12 6.75 -13.27
CA ARG A 159 4.35 8.20 -13.07
C ARG A 159 3.13 9.02 -13.51
N ARG A 160 2.56 8.69 -14.68
CA ARG A 160 1.35 9.34 -15.20
C ARG A 160 0.17 9.20 -14.25
N ALA A 161 -0.12 7.99 -13.77
CA ALA A 161 -1.22 7.75 -12.85
C ALA A 161 -1.04 8.50 -11.53
N ALA A 162 0.19 8.51 -10.98
CA ALA A 162 0.51 9.24 -9.76
C ALA A 162 0.32 10.76 -9.91
N GLN A 163 0.68 11.32 -11.07
CA GLN A 163 0.49 12.74 -11.37
C GLN A 163 -0.98 13.11 -11.56
N VAL A 164 -1.74 12.28 -12.28
CA VAL A 164 -3.19 12.49 -12.50
C VAL A 164 -3.98 12.37 -11.21
N ALA A 165 -3.73 11.32 -10.42
CA ALA A 165 -4.40 11.15 -9.12
C ALA A 165 -3.98 12.21 -8.09
N GLY A 166 -2.77 12.77 -8.21
CA GLY A 166 -2.24 13.73 -7.24
C GLY A 166 -1.85 13.11 -5.89
N PRO A 167 -1.38 13.93 -4.94
CA PRO A 167 -0.91 13.44 -3.65
C PRO A 167 -2.06 12.91 -2.78
N TYR A 168 -1.73 12.06 -1.81
CA TYR A 168 -2.67 11.67 -0.75
C TYR A 168 -3.08 12.89 0.08
N ASP A 169 -4.37 12.98 0.43
CA ASP A 169 -4.86 14.05 1.33
C ASP A 169 -4.36 13.80 2.76
N THR A 170 -3.48 14.67 3.23
CA THR A 170 -2.87 14.62 4.57
C THR A 170 -3.86 14.90 5.70
N GLY A 171 -5.06 15.36 5.40
CA GLY A 171 -6.16 15.54 6.35
C GLY A 171 -6.81 14.23 6.81
N PHE A 172 -6.45 13.08 6.18
CA PHE A 172 -6.82 11.75 6.65
C PHE A 172 -5.79 11.17 7.61
N ARG A 173 -6.26 10.33 8.54
CA ARG A 173 -5.40 9.60 9.47
C ARG A 173 -5.26 8.11 9.10
N VAL A 174 -6.31 7.52 8.56
CA VAL A 174 -6.42 6.08 8.27
C VAL A 174 -7.05 5.80 6.91
N GLY A 175 -8.01 6.60 6.47
CA GLY A 175 -8.86 6.32 5.31
C GLY A 175 -8.43 6.98 3.99
N GLY A 176 -7.25 7.59 3.92
CA GLY A 176 -6.77 8.24 2.71
C GLY A 176 -6.39 7.27 1.59
N ASP A 177 -6.13 5.99 1.93
CA ASP A 177 -5.99 4.92 0.97
C ASP A 177 -7.30 4.67 0.21
N PHE A 178 -8.42 4.64 0.91
CA PHE A 178 -9.73 4.49 0.29
C PHE A 178 -10.09 5.70 -0.58
N GLU A 179 -9.74 6.90 -0.16
CA GLU A 179 -9.94 8.12 -0.92
C GLU A 179 -9.11 8.12 -2.21
N MET A 180 -7.85 7.65 -2.15
CA MET A 180 -7.01 7.48 -3.34
C MET A 180 -7.64 6.50 -4.35
N TRP A 181 -8.21 5.38 -3.89
CA TRP A 181 -8.93 4.46 -4.76
C TRP A 181 -10.12 5.11 -5.47
N LEU A 182 -10.89 5.97 -4.78
CA LEU A 182 -11.99 6.72 -5.40
C LEU A 182 -11.46 7.63 -6.51
N ARG A 183 -10.40 8.41 -6.26
CA ARG A 183 -9.78 9.29 -7.27
C ARG A 183 -9.28 8.52 -8.48
N LEU A 184 -8.56 7.44 -8.28
CA LEU A 184 -8.04 6.63 -9.38
C LEU A 184 -9.14 6.11 -10.31
N PHE A 185 -10.26 5.68 -9.77
CA PHE A 185 -11.38 5.17 -10.56
C PHE A 185 -12.36 6.24 -11.05
N GLU A 186 -12.25 7.48 -10.59
CA GLU A 186 -12.96 8.64 -11.17
C GLU A 186 -12.28 9.13 -12.45
N HIS A 187 -10.97 8.95 -12.56
CA HIS A 187 -10.19 9.25 -13.75
C HIS A 187 -10.36 8.14 -14.80
N THR A 188 -11.42 8.26 -15.62
CA THR A 188 -11.78 7.23 -16.62
C THR A 188 -10.75 7.06 -17.74
N GLU A 189 -9.81 8.00 -17.86
CA GLU A 189 -8.67 7.94 -18.75
C GLU A 189 -7.53 7.05 -18.24
N LEU A 190 -7.56 6.65 -16.95
CA LEU A 190 -6.60 5.72 -16.36
C LEU A 190 -7.06 4.27 -16.55
N ARG A 191 -6.14 3.40 -16.93
CA ARG A 191 -6.40 1.99 -17.23
C ARG A 191 -5.92 1.09 -16.09
N PRO A 192 -6.84 0.56 -15.28
CA PRO A 192 -6.53 -0.39 -14.22
C PRO A 192 -6.28 -1.78 -14.75
N ARG A 193 -5.39 -2.54 -14.09
CA ARG A 193 -5.23 -3.98 -14.29
C ARG A 193 -5.20 -4.72 -12.96
N TYR A 194 -6.07 -5.68 -12.79
CA TYR A 194 -5.97 -6.63 -11.69
C TYR A 194 -5.00 -7.75 -12.04
N LEU A 195 -4.06 -8.02 -11.14
CA LEU A 195 -3.18 -9.19 -11.21
C LEU A 195 -3.70 -10.26 -10.23
N PRO A 196 -3.96 -11.50 -10.71
CA PRO A 196 -4.37 -12.59 -9.83
C PRO A 196 -3.16 -13.12 -9.04
N LEU A 197 -2.47 -12.24 -8.34
CA LEU A 197 -1.23 -12.45 -7.63
C LEU A 197 -1.39 -12.07 -6.16
N ASP A 198 -0.97 -12.97 -5.27
CA ASP A 198 -0.80 -12.66 -3.85
C ASP A 198 0.49 -11.88 -3.70
N MET A 199 0.38 -10.55 -3.57
CA MET A 199 1.53 -9.66 -3.68
C MET A 199 2.20 -9.38 -2.33
N VAL A 200 1.40 -9.24 -1.27
CA VAL A 200 1.90 -8.73 0.01
C VAL A 200 1.42 -9.57 1.19
N CYS A 201 2.35 -9.91 2.06
CA CYS A 201 2.09 -10.44 3.39
C CYS A 201 2.11 -9.29 4.39
N MET A 202 0.94 -8.94 4.93
CA MET A 202 0.79 -7.93 5.97
C MET A 202 0.97 -8.52 7.36
N ASP A 203 1.86 -7.91 8.17
CA ASP A 203 2.05 -8.32 9.57
C ASP A 203 0.91 -7.83 10.47
N THR A 204 0.31 -8.77 11.20
CA THR A 204 -0.75 -8.47 12.18
C THR A 204 -0.24 -8.01 13.54
N GLY A 205 1.08 -7.99 13.78
CA GLY A 205 1.70 -7.77 15.09
C GLY A 205 1.49 -6.39 15.72
N GLY A 206 1.03 -5.39 14.98
CA GLY A 206 0.80 -4.03 15.49
C GLY A 206 -0.67 -3.65 15.71
N LEU A 207 -1.64 -4.53 15.41
CA LEU A 207 -3.05 -4.17 15.31
C LEU A 207 -3.85 -4.18 16.61
N SER A 208 -3.33 -4.78 17.71
CA SER A 208 -4.17 -5.20 18.83
C SER A 208 -4.58 -4.11 19.82
N GLN A 209 -3.87 -2.98 19.94
CA GLN A 209 -4.13 -2.03 21.03
C GLN A 209 -5.08 -0.86 20.73
N ARG A 210 -5.46 -0.61 19.44
CA ARG A 210 -6.30 0.56 19.08
C ARG A 210 -7.38 0.24 18.04
N TRP A 211 -7.83 -1.01 17.95
CA TRP A 211 -8.76 -1.42 16.91
C TRP A 211 -10.09 -0.62 16.91
N TYR A 212 -10.65 -0.33 18.09
CA TYR A 212 -11.94 0.38 18.19
C TYR A 212 -11.83 1.85 17.73
N SER A 213 -10.80 2.56 18.18
CA SER A 213 -10.60 3.96 17.76
C SER A 213 -10.28 4.07 16.27
N ARG A 214 -9.55 3.10 15.72
CA ARG A 214 -9.29 2.99 14.27
C ARG A 214 -10.57 2.72 13.49
N LEU A 215 -11.44 1.85 14.01
CA LEU A 215 -12.72 1.52 13.38
C LEU A 215 -13.63 2.75 13.26
N VAL A 216 -13.78 3.53 14.34
CA VAL A 216 -14.59 4.75 14.36
C VAL A 216 -13.99 5.81 13.42
N THR A 217 -12.68 6.01 13.48
CA THR A 217 -11.99 6.97 12.61
C THR A 217 -12.12 6.57 11.15
N ASN A 218 -11.86 5.31 10.80
CA ASN A 218 -11.97 4.81 9.43
C ASN A 218 -13.39 4.99 8.87
N ASN A 219 -14.42 4.71 9.67
CA ASN A 219 -15.80 4.90 9.22
C ASN A 219 -16.14 6.37 8.98
N ARG A 220 -15.68 7.27 9.86
CA ARG A 220 -15.87 8.72 9.68
C ARG A 220 -15.15 9.23 8.43
N GLU A 221 -13.92 8.80 8.24
CA GLU A 221 -13.11 9.20 7.10
C GLU A 221 -13.63 8.62 5.78
N ARG A 222 -14.16 7.39 5.78
CA ARG A 222 -14.85 6.82 4.63
C ARG A 222 -16.11 7.60 4.26
N LEU A 223 -16.91 8.03 5.25
CA LEU A 223 -18.06 8.92 4.99
C LEU A 223 -17.61 10.30 4.48
N ARG A 224 -16.47 10.81 4.97
CA ARG A 224 -15.84 12.03 4.44
C ARG A 224 -15.47 11.85 2.98
N SER A 225 -14.79 10.75 2.63
CA SER A 225 -14.41 10.44 1.24
C SER A 225 -15.65 10.41 0.33
N PHE A 226 -16.73 9.72 0.74
CA PHE A 226 -17.96 9.71 -0.05
C PHE A 226 -18.53 11.12 -0.31
N ARG A 227 -18.51 12.01 0.70
CA ARG A 227 -19.00 13.39 0.52
C ARG A 227 -18.10 14.19 -0.42
N MET A 228 -16.78 14.04 -0.30
CA MET A 228 -15.81 14.73 -1.16
C MET A 228 -16.00 14.37 -2.64
N HIS A 229 -16.38 13.12 -2.90
CA HIS A 229 -16.58 12.57 -4.26
C HIS A 229 -18.07 12.59 -4.70
N GLY A 230 -18.93 13.36 -4.02
CA GLY A 230 -20.34 13.45 -4.39
C GLY A 230 -21.13 12.14 -4.29
N LEU A 231 -20.59 11.14 -3.59
CA LEU A 231 -21.23 9.83 -3.41
C LEU A 231 -22.17 9.83 -2.19
N PRO A 232 -23.25 9.01 -2.19
CA PRO A 232 -24.12 8.89 -1.05
C PRO A 232 -23.39 8.42 0.22
N ALA A 233 -23.21 9.31 1.18
CA ALA A 233 -22.56 9.04 2.45
C ALA A 233 -23.54 8.36 3.42
N SER A 234 -23.69 7.04 3.32
CA SER A 234 -24.69 6.26 4.07
C SER A 234 -24.00 5.26 5.01
N HIS A 235 -24.55 5.13 6.24
CA HIS A 235 -24.14 4.08 7.17
C HIS A 235 -24.42 2.66 6.62
N LEU A 236 -25.38 2.51 5.71
CA LEU A 236 -25.66 1.27 5.01
C LEU A 236 -24.47 0.84 4.13
N ASN A 237 -23.78 1.79 3.48
CA ASN A 237 -22.58 1.51 2.70
C ASN A 237 -21.43 1.02 3.59
N ILE A 238 -21.30 1.59 4.79
CA ILE A 238 -20.34 1.10 5.79
C ILE A 238 -20.67 -0.33 6.21
N LEU A 239 -21.95 -0.63 6.46
CA LEU A 239 -22.37 -1.98 6.83
C LEU A 239 -22.05 -3.00 5.70
N ARG A 240 -22.30 -2.63 4.45
CA ARG A 240 -21.93 -3.46 3.28
C ARG A 240 -20.43 -3.71 3.21
N HIS A 241 -19.60 -2.73 3.51
CA HIS A 241 -18.16 -2.93 3.61
C HIS A 241 -17.80 -4.06 4.57
N TYR A 242 -18.42 -4.10 5.77
CA TYR A 242 -18.14 -5.17 6.75
C TYR A 242 -18.59 -6.56 6.26
N THR A 243 -19.60 -6.66 5.42
CA THR A 243 -19.96 -7.97 4.81
C THR A 243 -18.84 -8.49 3.91
N HIS A 244 -18.16 -7.62 3.15
CA HIS A 244 -16.99 -8.00 2.35
C HIS A 244 -15.81 -8.39 3.24
N VAL A 245 -15.57 -7.64 4.33
CA VAL A 245 -14.54 -7.98 5.32
C VAL A 245 -14.80 -9.36 5.92
N LEU A 246 -16.02 -9.66 6.34
CA LEU A 246 -16.37 -10.98 6.90
C LEU A 246 -16.16 -12.12 5.90
N LYS A 247 -16.56 -11.93 4.64
CA LYS A 247 -16.32 -12.92 3.58
C LYS A 247 -14.83 -13.24 3.40
N SER A 248 -13.93 -12.27 3.54
CA SER A 248 -12.49 -12.48 3.41
C SER A 248 -11.86 -13.38 4.50
N PHE A 249 -12.55 -13.59 5.63
CA PHE A 249 -12.13 -14.57 6.65
C PHE A 249 -12.55 -16.01 6.30
N ILE A 250 -13.57 -16.15 5.44
CA ILE A 250 -14.15 -17.45 5.05
C ILE A 250 -13.48 -17.95 3.77
N CYS A 251 -13.16 -17.05 2.83
CA CYS A 251 -12.45 -17.39 1.60
C CYS A 251 -10.97 -17.67 1.90
N ARG A 252 -10.66 -18.90 2.28
CA ARG A 252 -9.28 -19.41 2.18
C ARG A 252 -9.01 -19.72 0.72
N LYS A 253 -7.92 -19.16 0.14
CA LYS A 253 -7.41 -19.66 -1.13
C LYS A 253 -7.16 -21.16 -0.95
N GLN A 254 -7.92 -21.99 -1.63
CA GLN A 254 -7.54 -23.39 -1.75
C GLN A 254 -6.23 -23.42 -2.55
N ARG A 255 -5.16 -23.91 -1.91
CA ARG A 255 -3.88 -24.20 -2.56
C ARG A 255 -4.04 -25.33 -3.53
#